data_b4624261b1551d6fae5110acab44c45c
#
_entry.id   b4624261b1551d6fae5110acab44c45c
#
_cell.length_a   1.000
_cell.length_b   1.000
_cell.length_c   1.000
_cell.angle_alpha   90.00
_cell.angle_beta   90.00
_cell.angle_gamma   90.00
#
_symmetry.space_group_name_H-M   'P 1'
#
loop_
_entity.id
_entity.type
_entity.pdbx_description
1 polymer ?
#
loop_
_entity_poly.entity_id
_entity_poly.type
_entity_poly.pdbx_seq_one_letter_code
_entity_poly.pdbx_strand_id
1 'polypeptide(L)'
;MNTSLILIIITTALVNNVVLSQFLGICSFLGVSKQIKTSVSLGVAVIFVITLSSGVANLLYDFLLVPLHLEYLETIVFILVIACLVQIVEMFLKKSPPAIYKALGIYLPLITTNCAVLGVALTNVQNEYNFMQSVTAGLGTAIGYTISIVLLAGIRERIDEASVPLPFRGAPVVLLSAALMSIAFMGFSGLSL
;
A
#
# COMPACT_ATOMS: atom_id res chain seq x y z
N MET A 1 -17.27 -7.67 -18.56
CA MET A 1 -17.21 -6.24 -18.82
C MET A 1 -15.75 -5.88 -19.04
N ASN A 2 -15.41 -5.41 -20.26
CA ASN A 2 -14.03 -4.99 -20.56
C ASN A 2 -13.80 -3.60 -19.95
N THR A 3 -13.62 -3.55 -18.64
CA THR A 3 -13.13 -2.32 -17.98
C THR A 3 -11.74 -2.09 -18.53
N SER A 4 -11.46 -0.96 -19.16
CA SER A 4 -10.13 -0.72 -19.70
C SER A 4 -9.14 -0.74 -18.54
N LEU A 5 -8.00 -1.44 -18.70
CA LEU A 5 -6.97 -1.58 -17.65
C LEU A 5 -6.51 -0.22 -17.11
N ILE A 6 -6.53 0.80 -17.96
CA ILE A 6 -6.22 2.18 -17.59
C ILE A 6 -7.23 2.75 -16.60
N LEU A 7 -8.52 2.45 -16.79
CA LEU A 7 -9.58 2.89 -15.88
C LEU A 7 -9.40 2.26 -14.49
N ILE A 8 -9.03 0.99 -14.42
CA ILE A 8 -8.74 0.30 -13.15
C ILE A 8 -7.59 1.01 -12.42
N ILE A 9 -6.48 1.33 -13.12
CA ILE A 9 -5.34 2.02 -12.52
C ILE A 9 -5.76 3.39 -11.94
N ILE A 10 -6.49 4.19 -12.71
CA ILE A 10 -6.92 5.53 -12.28
C ILE A 10 -7.88 5.43 -11.08
N THR A 11 -8.83 4.51 -11.14
CA THR A 11 -9.81 4.33 -10.08
C THR A 11 -9.15 3.85 -8.77
N THR A 12 -8.24 2.88 -8.85
CA THR A 12 -7.55 2.35 -7.65
C THR A 12 -6.50 3.32 -7.10
N ALA A 13 -5.88 4.15 -7.95
CA ALA A 13 -4.87 5.10 -7.50
C ALA A 13 -5.47 6.36 -6.85
N LEU A 14 -6.53 6.91 -7.43
CA LEU A 14 -7.10 8.22 -7.03
C LEU A 14 -8.41 8.08 -6.26
N VAL A 15 -9.39 7.33 -6.79
CA VAL A 15 -10.74 7.24 -6.20
C VAL A 15 -10.73 6.32 -4.99
N ASN A 16 -10.26 5.09 -5.16
CA ASN A 16 -10.18 4.08 -4.11
C ASN A 16 -8.76 3.97 -3.54
N ASN A 17 -8.19 5.11 -3.14
CA ASN A 17 -6.87 5.11 -2.55
C ASN A 17 -6.87 4.32 -1.24
N VAL A 18 -6.09 3.24 -1.19
CA VAL A 18 -6.06 2.29 -0.07
C VAL A 18 -5.72 2.94 1.27
N VAL A 19 -4.91 4.00 1.28
CA VAL A 19 -4.51 4.70 2.51
C VAL A 19 -5.57 5.71 2.94
N LEU A 20 -5.99 6.58 2.04
CA LEU A 20 -6.83 7.74 2.36
C LEU A 20 -8.32 7.42 2.38
N SER A 21 -8.78 6.41 1.61
CA SER A 21 -10.17 5.98 1.56
C SER A 21 -10.45 4.79 2.48
N GLN A 22 -9.55 3.79 2.50
CA GLN A 22 -9.76 2.56 3.27
C GLN A 22 -8.96 2.52 4.58
N PHE A 23 -8.10 3.50 4.83
CA PHE A 23 -7.25 3.61 6.03
C PHE A 23 -6.33 2.41 6.24
N LEU A 24 -5.96 1.69 5.17
CA LEU A 24 -5.02 0.57 5.21
C LEU A 24 -3.59 1.06 4.99
N GLY A 25 -2.63 0.46 5.69
CA GLY A 25 -1.22 0.84 5.60
C GLY A 25 -0.84 2.08 6.41
N ILE A 26 -1.65 2.50 7.38
CA ILE A 26 -1.39 3.68 8.21
C ILE A 26 -0.10 3.54 9.02
N CYS A 27 0.25 2.35 9.48
CA CYS A 27 1.47 2.09 10.25
C CYS A 27 2.74 2.53 9.50
N SER A 28 2.87 2.14 8.25
CA SER A 28 3.98 2.57 7.39
C SER A 28 3.83 4.03 6.93
N PHE A 29 2.60 4.47 6.67
CA PHE A 29 2.27 5.83 6.28
C PHE A 29 2.68 6.87 7.35
N LEU A 30 2.38 6.64 8.62
CA LEU A 30 2.77 7.52 9.72
C LEU A 30 4.24 7.35 10.12
N GLY A 31 4.75 6.10 10.10
CA GLY A 31 6.09 5.78 10.59
C GLY A 31 7.21 6.28 9.69
N VAL A 32 7.03 6.24 8.38
CA VAL A 32 8.09 6.50 7.41
C VAL A 32 8.01 7.88 6.76
N SER A 33 6.88 8.57 6.87
CA SER A 33 6.65 9.88 6.23
C SER A 33 7.42 11.06 6.85
N LYS A 34 8.52 10.82 7.58
CA LYS A 34 9.34 11.89 8.17
C LYS A 34 10.20 12.64 7.15
N GLN A 35 10.62 11.97 6.09
CA GLN A 35 11.48 12.52 5.05
C GLN A 35 11.02 12.06 3.68
N ILE A 36 11.02 12.96 2.70
CA ILE A 36 10.62 12.64 1.31
C ILE A 36 11.49 11.53 0.72
N LYS A 37 12.81 11.56 0.94
CA LYS A 37 13.74 10.54 0.41
C LYS A 37 13.40 9.13 0.87
N THR A 38 13.13 8.95 2.16
CA THR A 38 12.72 7.65 2.74
C THR A 38 11.36 7.22 2.27
N SER A 39 10.42 8.15 2.13
CA SER A 39 9.06 7.89 1.63
C SER A 39 9.06 7.40 0.18
N VAL A 40 9.86 8.01 -0.68
CA VAL A 40 10.01 7.58 -2.08
C VAL A 40 10.66 6.19 -2.16
N SER A 41 11.73 5.94 -1.39
CA SER A 41 12.39 4.63 -1.38
C SER A 41 11.45 3.52 -0.90
N LEU A 42 10.66 3.79 0.13
CA LEU A 42 9.63 2.87 0.61
C LEU A 42 8.54 2.66 -0.44
N GLY A 43 8.09 3.74 -1.09
CA GLY A 43 7.08 3.68 -2.13
C GLY A 43 7.46 2.75 -3.28
N VAL A 44 8.69 2.85 -3.78
CA VAL A 44 9.20 1.97 -4.84
C VAL A 44 9.21 0.50 -4.39
N ALA A 45 9.66 0.22 -3.16
CA ALA A 45 9.66 -1.13 -2.62
C ALA A 45 8.23 -1.68 -2.46
N VAL A 46 7.30 -0.86 -2.00
CA VAL A 46 5.89 -1.23 -1.84
C VAL A 46 5.22 -1.48 -3.20
N ILE A 47 5.52 -0.68 -4.24
CA ILE A 47 5.03 -0.93 -5.60
C ILE A 47 5.43 -2.33 -6.07
N PHE A 48 6.69 -2.69 -5.89
CA PHE A 48 7.17 -4.02 -6.27
C PHE A 48 6.46 -5.14 -5.49
N VAL A 49 6.39 -5.00 -4.16
CA VAL A 49 5.78 -6.02 -3.30
C VAL A 49 4.29 -6.18 -3.54
N ILE A 50 3.52 -5.08 -3.62
CA ILE A 50 2.06 -5.15 -3.86
C ILE A 50 1.75 -5.77 -5.21
N THR A 51 2.47 -5.37 -6.27
CA THR A 51 2.24 -5.90 -7.62
C THR A 51 2.52 -7.40 -7.68
N LEU A 52 3.62 -7.83 -7.07
CA LEU A 52 3.98 -9.25 -7.03
C LEU A 52 3.02 -10.06 -6.16
N SER A 53 2.67 -9.56 -4.98
CA SER A 53 1.73 -10.21 -4.06
C SER A 53 0.33 -10.31 -4.63
N SER A 54 -0.14 -9.28 -5.34
CA SER A 54 -1.44 -9.26 -5.99
C SER A 54 -1.57 -10.36 -7.06
N GLY A 55 -0.52 -10.54 -7.89
CA GLY A 55 -0.49 -11.60 -8.89
C GLY A 55 -0.47 -13.00 -8.26
N VAL A 56 0.40 -13.20 -7.27
CA VAL A 56 0.53 -14.53 -6.61
C VAL A 56 -0.70 -14.88 -5.79
N ALA A 57 -1.29 -13.90 -5.08
CA ALA A 57 -2.51 -14.12 -4.29
C ALA A 57 -3.70 -14.53 -5.18
N ASN A 58 -3.88 -13.87 -6.33
CA ASN A 58 -4.94 -14.20 -7.28
C ASN A 58 -4.73 -15.62 -7.87
N LEU A 59 -3.50 -15.93 -8.28
CA LEU A 59 -3.20 -17.27 -8.81
C LEU A 59 -3.42 -18.37 -7.77
N LEU A 60 -3.06 -18.14 -6.51
CA LEU A 60 -3.30 -19.06 -5.42
C LEU A 60 -4.79 -19.21 -5.09
N TYR A 61 -5.55 -18.13 -5.17
CA TYR A 61 -7.00 -18.18 -4.98
C TYR A 61 -7.64 -19.09 -6.03
N ASP A 62 -7.39 -18.85 -7.32
CA ASP A 62 -7.99 -19.59 -8.42
C ASP A 62 -7.54 -21.08 -8.45
N PHE A 63 -6.28 -21.37 -8.10
CA PHE A 63 -5.72 -22.72 -8.23
C PHE A 63 -5.83 -23.56 -6.97
N LEU A 64 -5.86 -22.95 -5.79
CA LEU A 64 -5.83 -23.67 -4.51
C LEU A 64 -7.13 -23.52 -3.72
N LEU A 65 -7.63 -22.30 -3.51
CA LEU A 65 -8.77 -22.08 -2.63
C LEU A 65 -10.10 -22.50 -3.25
N VAL A 66 -10.32 -22.15 -4.49
CA VAL A 66 -11.58 -22.47 -5.20
C VAL A 66 -11.80 -23.99 -5.32
N PRO A 67 -10.84 -24.81 -5.80
CA PRO A 67 -11.06 -26.25 -5.95
C PRO A 67 -11.16 -27.01 -4.62
N LEU A 68 -10.59 -26.43 -3.53
CA LEU A 68 -10.62 -27.04 -2.20
C LEU A 68 -11.81 -26.58 -1.34
N HIS A 69 -12.64 -25.65 -1.81
CA HIS A 69 -13.74 -25.02 -1.07
C HIS A 69 -13.32 -24.44 0.28
N LEU A 70 -12.11 -23.86 0.35
CA LEU A 70 -11.51 -23.28 1.56
C LEU A 70 -11.57 -21.73 1.53
N GLU A 71 -12.57 -21.16 0.89
CA GLU A 71 -12.73 -19.70 0.71
C GLU A 71 -12.76 -18.95 2.05
N TYR A 72 -13.31 -19.56 3.10
CA TYR A 72 -13.35 -18.96 4.45
C TYR A 72 -11.98 -18.81 5.12
N LEU A 73 -10.94 -19.48 4.61
CA LEU A 73 -9.56 -19.37 5.10
C LEU A 73 -8.70 -18.42 4.26
N GLU A 74 -9.27 -17.73 3.28
CA GLU A 74 -8.55 -16.87 2.33
C GLU A 74 -7.61 -15.87 3.02
N THR A 75 -8.07 -15.21 4.08
CA THR A 75 -7.28 -14.21 4.82
C THR A 75 -6.03 -14.82 5.45
N ILE A 76 -6.13 -16.01 6.05
CA ILE A 76 -5.01 -16.68 6.71
C ILE A 76 -3.99 -17.13 5.67
N VAL A 77 -4.47 -17.71 4.56
CA VAL A 77 -3.63 -18.16 3.46
C VAL A 77 -2.90 -16.98 2.83
N PHE A 78 -3.58 -15.86 2.59
CA PHE A 78 -2.96 -14.67 2.02
C PHE A 78 -1.91 -14.07 2.94
N ILE A 79 -2.16 -13.96 4.25
CA ILE A 79 -1.16 -13.49 5.21
C ILE A 79 0.09 -14.36 5.16
N LEU A 80 -0.07 -15.67 5.17
CA LEU A 80 1.05 -16.62 5.15
C LEU A 80 1.86 -16.51 3.85
N VAL A 81 1.18 -16.46 2.72
CA VAL A 81 1.81 -16.36 1.40
C VAL A 81 2.54 -15.04 1.22
N ILE A 82 1.90 -13.93 1.60
CA ILE A 82 2.51 -12.59 1.53
C ILE A 82 3.74 -12.54 2.44
N ALA A 83 3.67 -13.08 3.66
CA ALA A 83 4.81 -13.14 4.56
C ALA A 83 5.97 -13.94 3.96
N CYS A 84 5.72 -15.12 3.38
CA CYS A 84 6.73 -15.92 2.70
C CYS A 84 7.36 -15.17 1.51
N LEU A 85 6.54 -14.54 0.67
CA LEU A 85 6.99 -13.77 -0.48
C LEU A 85 7.91 -12.63 -0.06
N VAL A 86 7.48 -11.83 0.93
CA VAL A 86 8.27 -10.69 1.39
C VAL A 86 9.56 -11.15 2.05
N GLN A 87 9.56 -12.30 2.74
CA GLN A 87 10.77 -12.90 3.32
C GLN A 87 11.77 -13.30 2.23
N ILE A 88 11.31 -13.85 1.11
CA ILE A 88 12.15 -14.16 -0.04
C ILE A 88 12.74 -12.88 -0.63
N VAL A 89 11.92 -11.84 -0.81
CA VAL A 89 12.36 -10.53 -1.31
C VAL A 89 13.39 -9.91 -0.36
N GLU A 90 13.19 -10.02 0.95
CA GLU A 90 14.14 -9.56 1.97
C GLU A 90 15.49 -10.26 1.86
N MET A 91 15.50 -11.59 1.72
CA MET A 91 16.73 -12.36 1.53
C MET A 91 17.48 -11.94 0.27
N PHE A 92 16.73 -11.62 -0.80
CA PHE A 92 17.31 -11.15 -2.05
C PHE A 92 17.90 -9.74 -1.91
N LEU A 93 17.19 -8.84 -1.23
CA LEU A 93 17.66 -7.47 -0.93
C LEU A 93 18.89 -7.46 -0.01
N LYS A 94 19.03 -8.42 0.91
CA LYS A 94 20.23 -8.56 1.75
C LYS A 94 21.49 -8.90 0.95
N LYS A 95 21.36 -9.54 -0.21
CA LYS A 95 22.47 -9.82 -1.13
C LYS A 95 22.77 -8.68 -2.11
N SER A 96 21.91 -7.70 -2.22
CA SER A 96 22.05 -6.50 -3.04
C SER A 96 22.97 -5.47 -2.37
N PRO A 97 23.43 -4.40 -3.09
CA PRO A 97 24.42 -3.46 -2.53
C PRO A 97 24.01 -2.91 -1.16
N PRO A 98 24.95 -2.82 -0.21
CA PRO A 98 24.69 -2.46 1.19
C PRO A 98 24.08 -1.06 1.39
N ALA A 99 24.16 -0.19 0.38
CA ALA A 99 23.56 1.14 0.42
C ALA A 99 22.02 1.10 0.45
N ILE A 100 21.40 0.21 -0.35
CA ILE A 100 19.95 0.04 -0.42
C ILE A 100 19.43 -0.64 0.86
N TYR A 101 20.17 -1.63 1.35
CA TYR A 101 19.82 -2.33 2.59
C TYR A 101 19.87 -1.41 3.81
N LYS A 102 20.87 -0.50 3.92
CA LYS A 102 20.95 0.47 5.01
C LYS A 102 19.79 1.47 5.01
N ALA A 103 19.29 1.85 3.82
CA ALA A 103 18.17 2.77 3.71
C ALA A 103 16.82 2.10 4.01
N LEU A 104 16.64 0.84 3.60
CA LEU A 104 15.37 0.10 3.69
C LEU A 104 15.31 -0.89 4.86
N GLY A 105 16.46 -1.31 5.42
CA GLY A 105 16.55 -2.42 6.37
C GLY A 105 15.74 -2.26 7.65
N ILE A 106 15.59 -1.03 8.16
CA ILE A 106 14.76 -0.73 9.34
C ILE A 106 13.27 -0.79 9.00
N TYR A 107 12.91 -0.56 7.73
CA TYR A 107 11.53 -0.49 7.27
C TYR A 107 11.02 -1.81 6.65
N LEU A 108 11.89 -2.81 6.47
CA LEU A 108 11.53 -4.12 5.94
C LEU A 108 10.41 -4.82 6.74
N PRO A 109 10.43 -4.85 8.08
CA PRO A 109 9.31 -5.39 8.84
C PRO A 109 7.99 -4.66 8.59
N LEU A 110 8.03 -3.34 8.36
CA LEU A 110 6.85 -2.54 8.03
C LEU A 110 6.28 -2.85 6.64
N ILE A 111 7.10 -3.35 5.73
CA ILE A 111 6.63 -3.80 4.41
C ILE A 111 6.01 -5.19 4.53
N THR A 112 6.61 -6.10 5.32
CA THR A 112 6.13 -7.47 5.52
C THR A 112 4.75 -7.51 6.18
N THR A 113 4.53 -6.67 7.18
CA THR A 113 3.25 -6.58 7.92
C THR A 113 2.33 -5.49 7.41
N ASN A 114 2.53 -5.03 6.16
CA ASN A 114 1.76 -3.94 5.61
C ASN A 114 0.33 -4.39 5.26
N CYS A 115 -0.64 -3.88 6.00
CA CYS A 115 -2.06 -4.18 5.79
C CYS A 115 -2.59 -3.71 4.42
N ALA A 116 -1.92 -2.78 3.74
CA ALA A 116 -2.30 -2.40 2.38
C ALA A 116 -2.08 -3.54 1.38
N VAL A 117 -1.00 -4.34 1.55
CA VAL A 117 -0.72 -5.50 0.68
C VAL A 117 -1.83 -6.54 0.82
N LEU A 118 -2.23 -6.86 2.06
CA LEU A 118 -3.33 -7.77 2.33
C LEU A 118 -4.67 -7.22 1.82
N GLY A 119 -4.93 -5.93 2.05
CA GLY A 119 -6.17 -5.29 1.61
C GLY A 119 -6.36 -5.35 0.10
N VAL A 120 -5.28 -5.14 -0.68
CA VAL A 120 -5.33 -5.28 -2.15
C VAL A 120 -5.64 -6.71 -2.58
N ALA A 121 -5.01 -7.71 -1.93
CA ALA A 121 -5.27 -9.11 -2.24
C ALA A 121 -6.75 -9.47 -2.00
N LEU A 122 -7.32 -9.08 -0.86
CA LEU A 122 -8.73 -9.30 -0.53
C LEU A 122 -9.67 -8.55 -1.48
N THR A 123 -9.38 -7.30 -1.80
CA THR A 123 -10.20 -6.49 -2.73
C THR A 123 -10.21 -7.08 -4.13
N ASN A 124 -9.10 -7.64 -4.60
CA ASN A 124 -9.03 -8.29 -5.91
C ASN A 124 -9.92 -9.53 -5.98
N VAL A 125 -9.97 -10.32 -4.91
CA VAL A 125 -10.85 -11.48 -4.81
C VAL A 125 -12.32 -11.04 -4.75
N GLN A 126 -12.66 -10.06 -3.92
CA GLN A 126 -14.02 -9.54 -3.79
C GLN A 126 -14.59 -8.96 -5.11
N ASN A 127 -13.71 -8.40 -5.94
CA ASN A 127 -14.09 -7.87 -7.25
C ASN A 127 -14.01 -8.90 -8.38
N GLU A 128 -13.70 -10.16 -8.06
CA GLU A 128 -13.54 -11.26 -9.03
C GLU A 128 -12.61 -10.88 -10.22
N TYR A 129 -11.50 -10.23 -9.92
CA TYR A 129 -10.56 -9.78 -10.95
C TYR A 129 -9.78 -10.94 -11.53
N ASN A 130 -9.69 -10.98 -12.87
CA ASN A 130 -8.79 -11.88 -13.57
C ASN A 130 -7.32 -11.54 -13.22
N PHE A 131 -6.39 -12.48 -13.45
CA PHE A 131 -4.96 -12.31 -13.17
C PHE A 131 -4.39 -10.98 -13.67
N MET A 132 -4.67 -10.59 -14.93
CA MET A 132 -4.19 -9.32 -15.50
C MET A 132 -4.81 -8.09 -14.83
N GLN A 133 -6.07 -8.18 -14.46
CA GLN A 133 -6.77 -7.11 -13.73
C GLN A 133 -6.26 -6.97 -12.31
N SER A 134 -5.98 -8.09 -11.63
CA SER A 134 -5.40 -8.10 -10.28
C SER A 134 -4.02 -7.47 -10.24
N VAL A 135 -3.15 -7.78 -11.20
CA VAL A 135 -1.82 -7.19 -11.31
C VAL A 135 -1.91 -5.68 -11.58
N THR A 136 -2.79 -5.27 -12.49
CA THR A 136 -2.98 -3.84 -12.83
C THR A 136 -3.64 -3.06 -11.69
N ALA A 137 -4.59 -3.64 -10.98
CA ALA A 137 -5.19 -3.05 -9.78
C ALA A 137 -4.17 -2.91 -8.66
N GLY A 138 -3.34 -3.94 -8.43
CA GLY A 138 -2.23 -3.91 -7.48
C GLY A 138 -1.24 -2.80 -7.80
N LEU A 139 -0.85 -2.65 -9.06
CA LEU A 139 0.05 -1.58 -9.51
C LEU A 139 -0.57 -0.20 -9.32
N GLY A 140 -1.83 -0.02 -9.70
CA GLY A 140 -2.57 1.24 -9.50
C GLY A 140 -2.66 1.63 -8.02
N THR A 141 -3.03 0.69 -7.16
CA THR A 141 -3.12 0.90 -5.71
C THR A 141 -1.76 1.26 -5.10
N ALA A 142 -0.68 0.60 -5.54
CA ALA A 142 0.67 0.86 -5.05
C ALA A 142 1.19 2.24 -5.47
N ILE A 143 0.85 2.71 -6.66
CA ILE A 143 1.12 4.08 -7.11
C ILE A 143 0.33 5.08 -6.24
N GLY A 144 -0.97 4.83 -6.00
CA GLY A 144 -1.79 5.66 -5.13
C GLY A 144 -1.24 5.74 -3.70
N TYR A 145 -0.78 4.61 -3.14
CA TYR A 145 -0.09 4.55 -1.86
C TYR A 145 1.15 5.43 -1.84
N THR A 146 1.99 5.33 -2.88
CA THR A 146 3.25 6.09 -2.99
C THR A 146 2.98 7.58 -3.09
N ILE A 147 2.01 8.01 -3.88
CA ILE A 147 1.60 9.41 -3.98
C ILE A 147 1.17 9.94 -2.60
N SER A 148 0.34 9.19 -1.90
CA SER A 148 -0.19 9.59 -0.59
C SER A 148 0.91 9.75 0.46
N ILE A 149 1.89 8.82 0.53
CA ILE A 149 2.98 8.91 1.51
C ILE A 149 3.96 10.03 1.19
N VAL A 150 4.22 10.30 -0.09
CA VAL A 150 5.09 11.41 -0.51
C VAL A 150 4.42 12.76 -0.23
N LEU A 151 3.12 12.89 -0.48
CA LEU A 151 2.36 14.09 -0.13
C LEU A 151 2.38 14.37 1.37
N LEU A 152 2.15 13.34 2.20
CA LEU A 152 2.23 13.50 3.66
C LEU A 152 3.64 13.88 4.10
N ALA A 153 4.67 13.28 3.52
CA ALA A 153 6.06 13.62 3.84
C ALA A 153 6.37 15.09 3.48
N GLY A 154 5.89 15.57 2.33
CA GLY A 154 6.03 16.97 1.93
C GLY A 154 5.32 17.94 2.87
N ILE A 155 4.13 17.58 3.36
CA ILE A 155 3.42 18.36 4.38
C ILE A 155 4.22 18.39 5.69
N ARG A 156 4.72 17.24 6.14
CA ARG A 156 5.49 17.15 7.39
C ARG A 156 6.80 17.91 7.38
N GLU A 157 7.50 17.91 6.27
CA GLU A 157 8.74 18.72 6.13
C GLU A 157 8.47 20.23 6.18
N ARG A 158 7.24 20.66 5.83
CA ARG A 158 6.83 22.08 5.85
C ARG A 158 6.25 22.53 7.19
N ILE A 159 5.81 21.59 8.03
CA ILE A 159 5.27 21.92 9.36
C ILE A 159 6.43 22.24 10.29
N ASP A 160 6.52 23.51 10.71
CA ASP A 160 7.44 23.93 11.76
C ASP A 160 6.85 23.53 13.13
N GLU A 161 7.51 22.58 13.80
CA GLU A 161 7.07 22.10 15.12
C GLU A 161 7.08 23.21 16.17
N ALA A 162 7.83 24.28 15.98
CA ALA A 162 7.89 25.42 16.90
C ALA A 162 6.58 26.21 16.93
N SER A 163 5.86 26.29 15.80
CA SER A 163 4.59 27.01 15.67
C SER A 163 3.37 26.19 16.12
N VAL A 164 3.52 24.88 16.33
CA VAL A 164 2.43 23.99 16.75
C VAL A 164 2.24 24.04 18.26
N PRO A 165 0.99 24.20 18.78
CA PRO A 165 0.71 24.13 20.22
C PRO A 165 1.19 22.79 20.84
N LEU A 166 1.72 22.85 22.07
CA LEU A 166 2.29 21.70 22.77
C LEU A 166 1.45 20.40 22.72
N PRO A 167 0.09 20.45 22.90
CA PRO A 167 -0.74 19.24 22.86
C PRO A 167 -0.81 18.57 21.48
N PHE A 168 -0.54 19.31 20.41
CA PHE A 168 -0.65 18.82 19.03
C PHE A 168 0.70 18.44 18.40
N ARG A 169 1.81 18.60 19.10
CA ARG A 169 3.14 18.25 18.59
C ARG A 169 3.29 16.74 18.40
N GLY A 170 3.96 16.34 17.32
CA GLY A 170 4.29 14.96 17.02
C GLY A 170 3.19 14.20 16.29
N ALA A 171 2.74 13.06 16.84
CA ALA A 171 1.75 12.20 16.19
C ALA A 171 0.38 12.86 15.93
N PRO A 172 -0.19 13.71 16.84
CA PRO A 172 -1.51 14.30 16.60
C PRO A 172 -1.56 15.21 15.36
N VAL A 173 -0.54 16.03 15.12
CA VAL A 173 -0.53 16.93 13.93
C VAL A 173 -0.44 16.13 12.63
N VAL A 174 0.26 14.98 12.65
CA VAL A 174 0.36 14.10 11.48
C VAL A 174 -0.97 13.43 11.18
N LEU A 175 -1.69 12.97 12.22
CA LEU A 175 -3.03 12.39 12.06
C LEU A 175 -4.04 13.44 11.56
N LEU A 176 -3.96 14.67 12.05
CA LEU A 176 -4.79 15.77 11.57
C LEU A 176 -4.52 16.07 10.08
N SER A 177 -3.26 16.12 9.70
CA SER A 177 -2.87 16.30 8.29
C SER A 177 -3.37 15.17 7.41
N ALA A 178 -3.26 13.92 7.88
CA ALA A 178 -3.79 12.75 7.17
C ALA A 178 -5.32 12.80 7.03
N ALA A 179 -6.04 13.24 8.07
CA ALA A 179 -7.49 13.40 8.03
C ALA A 179 -7.91 14.48 7.00
N LEU A 180 -7.23 15.62 6.97
CA LEU A 180 -7.49 16.68 5.99
C LEU A 180 -7.20 16.21 4.55
N MET A 181 -6.12 15.45 4.36
CA MET A 181 -5.82 14.80 3.07
C MET A 181 -6.91 13.83 2.66
N SER A 182 -7.42 13.02 3.58
CA SER A 182 -8.51 12.07 3.32
C SER A 182 -9.77 12.80 2.86
N ILE A 183 -10.15 13.90 3.52
CA ILE A 183 -11.29 14.74 3.12
C ILE A 183 -11.08 15.30 1.71
N ALA A 184 -9.88 15.78 1.40
CA ALA A 184 -9.57 16.31 0.07
C ALA A 184 -9.67 15.21 -1.01
N PHE A 185 -9.23 14.00 -0.73
CA PHE A 185 -9.34 12.86 -1.65
C PHE A 185 -10.77 12.33 -1.80
N MET A 186 -11.63 12.50 -0.79
CA MET A 186 -13.05 12.19 -0.92
C MET A 186 -13.75 13.03 -2.02
N GLY A 187 -13.22 14.21 -2.33
CA GLY A 187 -13.69 15.01 -3.46
C GLY A 187 -13.56 14.28 -4.82
N PHE A 188 -12.60 13.38 -4.96
CA PHE A 188 -12.44 12.54 -6.15
C PHE A 188 -13.42 11.37 -6.21
N SER A 189 -14.00 10.95 -5.09
CA SER A 189 -14.94 9.83 -5.05
C SER A 189 -16.27 10.15 -5.74
N GLY A 190 -16.58 11.44 -5.95
CA GLY A 190 -17.74 11.90 -6.75
C GLY A 190 -17.54 11.78 -8.25
N LEU A 191 -16.32 11.54 -8.72
CA LEU A 191 -16.00 11.23 -10.12
C LEU A 191 -16.20 9.72 -10.35
N SER A 192 -17.45 9.26 -10.32
CA SER A 192 -17.79 7.90 -10.78
C SER A 192 -17.65 7.87 -12.31
N LEU A 193 -16.50 7.40 -12.78
CA LEU A 193 -16.23 7.06 -14.17
C LEU A 193 -16.76 5.68 -14.52
#